data_f58e664f49c9eb247e11b421d855ba29
#
_entry.id   f58e664f49c9eb247e11b421d855ba29
#
_cell.length_a   1.000
_cell.length_b   1.000
_cell.length_c   1.000
_cell.angle_alpha   90.00
_cell.angle_beta   90.00
_cell.angle_gamma   90.00
#
_symmetry.space_group_name_H-M   'P 1'
#
loop_
_entity.id
_entity.type
_entity.pdbx_description
1 polymer ?
#
loop_
_entity_poly.entity_id
_entity_poly.type
_entity_poly.pdbx_seq_one_letter_code
_entity_poly.pdbx_strand_id
1 'polypeptide(L)'
;MAKACSMRSTWARSEPMDTSFQLAAEWYDGHSALRHAGELHWDGHAGLVLHAPTARAEFAVDDLQFADTRPGQMIYRRKSQPDFRLILPADMPPGLAARLPRPSTYGRWIDRLGLGRAAAIFAVASAAAVALFLTAPAWLGPRIPAGWERQIGDALVGDFGGRICHTPAGDAALAKLLAKVDPADNAQDKVRAGIANMDMVNAVALPGGQVLLFNGLVQQAESPEELAGVLGHEVGHVRERHVMTALLRQFGMSILLAGADSGVTNGVFGLAAMGYSRDAEREADEYARARMAESAISPLGAADFFARMADERSDSEEGPAVLGWLASHPSAGERAQAYRAAARTAPAYPPVLSDAEFAALKSMCADDPDVAEFDFF
;
A
#
# COMPACT_ATOMS: atom_id res chain seq x y z
N MET A 1 -48.37 53.41 -15.70
CA MET A 1 -47.31 54.38 -16.07
C MET A 1 -45.97 53.86 -15.54
N ALA A 2 -45.21 53.23 -16.37
CA ALA A 2 -43.87 52.73 -16.05
C ALA A 2 -42.92 53.20 -17.15
N LYS A 3 -41.95 54.05 -16.78
CA LYS A 3 -40.94 54.60 -17.69
C LYS A 3 -39.81 53.56 -17.80
N ALA A 4 -39.63 53.03 -19.00
CA ALA A 4 -38.44 52.25 -19.38
C ALA A 4 -37.25 53.21 -19.55
N CYS A 5 -36.18 52.97 -18.80
CA CYS A 5 -34.88 53.62 -18.95
C CYS A 5 -34.02 52.80 -19.90
N SER A 6 -33.82 53.27 -21.12
CA SER A 6 -32.94 52.66 -22.12
C SER A 6 -31.49 53.09 -21.83
N MET A 7 -30.69 52.16 -21.31
CA MET A 7 -29.22 52.31 -21.26
C MET A 7 -28.64 51.82 -22.56
N ARG A 8 -28.25 52.75 -23.43
CA ARG A 8 -27.43 52.48 -24.61
C ARG A 8 -25.99 52.22 -24.14
N SER A 9 -25.54 50.95 -24.20
CA SER A 9 -24.15 50.62 -24.08
C SER A 9 -23.41 51.00 -25.37
N THR A 10 -22.65 52.08 -25.30
CA THR A 10 -21.66 52.42 -26.34
C THR A 10 -20.49 51.44 -26.23
N TRP A 11 -20.50 50.45 -27.09
CA TRP A 11 -19.30 49.65 -27.34
C TRP A 11 -18.29 50.53 -28.07
N ALA A 12 -17.27 50.99 -27.37
CA ALA A 12 -16.08 51.56 -27.99
C ALA A 12 -15.43 50.46 -28.81
N ARG A 13 -15.43 50.59 -30.12
CA ARG A 13 -14.58 49.78 -31.01
C ARG A 13 -13.16 50.16 -30.65
N SER A 14 -12.41 49.22 -30.05
CA SER A 14 -10.96 49.29 -29.99
C SER A 14 -10.46 49.20 -31.42
N GLU A 15 -9.91 50.27 -31.93
CA GLU A 15 -9.13 50.28 -33.18
C GLU A 15 -8.01 49.23 -33.02
N PRO A 16 -7.72 48.43 -34.05
CA PRO A 16 -6.55 47.56 -34.02
C PRO A 16 -5.31 48.48 -33.91
N MET A 17 -4.65 48.46 -32.76
CA MET A 17 -3.34 49.07 -32.63
C MET A 17 -2.43 48.43 -33.66
N ASP A 18 -1.92 49.25 -34.60
CA ASP A 18 -0.85 48.87 -35.50
C ASP A 18 0.39 48.50 -34.64
N THR A 19 0.57 47.22 -34.42
CA THR A 19 1.54 46.65 -33.47
C THR A 19 2.86 46.29 -34.16
N SER A 20 3.03 46.73 -35.41
CA SER A 20 4.32 46.59 -36.12
C SER A 20 5.37 47.51 -35.50
N PHE A 21 6.55 47.01 -35.25
CA PHE A 21 7.66 47.84 -34.76
C PHE A 21 9.02 47.31 -35.19
N GLN A 22 10.03 48.17 -34.99
CA GLN A 22 11.43 47.89 -35.26
C GLN A 22 12.22 47.95 -33.96
N LEU A 23 13.09 46.97 -33.76
CA LEU A 23 13.90 46.82 -32.56
C LEU A 23 15.33 46.46 -32.93
N ALA A 24 16.30 47.08 -32.28
CA ALA A 24 17.71 46.70 -32.47
C ALA A 24 17.91 45.23 -32.03
N ALA A 25 18.51 44.44 -32.87
CA ALA A 25 18.75 43.03 -32.64
C ALA A 25 20.14 42.62 -33.11
N GLU A 26 20.68 41.64 -32.44
CA GLU A 26 21.94 41.00 -32.84
C GLU A 26 21.68 39.52 -33.02
N TRP A 27 22.35 38.88 -33.94
CA TRP A 27 22.21 37.43 -34.13
C TRP A 27 23.46 36.77 -34.71
N TYR A 28 23.54 35.49 -34.50
CA TYR A 28 24.44 34.56 -35.17
C TYR A 28 23.64 33.69 -36.12
N ASP A 29 24.09 33.51 -37.33
CA ASP A 29 23.39 32.78 -38.39
C ASP A 29 23.45 31.23 -38.20
N GLY A 30 24.29 30.76 -37.29
CA GLY A 30 24.48 29.32 -37.02
C GLY A 30 25.40 28.63 -38.03
N HIS A 31 25.95 29.37 -39.01
CA HIS A 31 26.90 28.86 -40.00
C HIS A 31 28.30 29.43 -39.80
N SER A 32 28.39 30.60 -39.20
CA SER A 32 29.65 31.29 -38.93
C SER A 32 29.65 31.85 -37.49
N ALA A 33 30.83 32.19 -36.98
CA ALA A 33 31.01 32.90 -35.72
C ALA A 33 30.79 34.43 -35.88
N LEU A 34 30.34 34.90 -37.03
CA LEU A 34 30.10 36.29 -37.29
C LEU A 34 28.83 36.77 -36.59
N ARG A 35 28.95 37.81 -35.76
CA ARG A 35 27.82 38.50 -35.15
C ARG A 35 27.28 39.56 -36.12
N HIS A 36 26.03 39.41 -36.49
CA HIS A 36 25.29 40.38 -37.25
C HIS A 36 24.59 41.35 -36.30
N ALA A 37 24.65 42.63 -36.57
CA ALA A 37 23.91 43.67 -35.87
C ALA A 37 22.99 44.38 -36.87
N GLY A 38 21.73 44.57 -36.49
CA GLY A 38 20.73 45.16 -37.36
C GLY A 38 19.41 45.38 -36.63
N GLU A 39 18.32 45.34 -37.37
CA GLU A 39 16.97 45.58 -36.87
C GLU A 39 16.08 44.35 -37.03
N LEU A 40 15.31 44.06 -35.98
CA LEU A 40 14.23 43.12 -36.02
C LEU A 40 12.94 43.86 -36.34
N HIS A 41 12.32 43.47 -37.45
CA HIS A 41 10.98 43.93 -37.83
C HIS A 41 9.95 42.86 -37.45
N TRP A 42 8.91 43.26 -36.78
CA TRP A 42 7.79 42.40 -36.42
C TRP A 42 6.48 42.94 -37.03
N ASP A 43 5.73 42.09 -37.67
CA ASP A 43 4.49 42.41 -38.36
C ASP A 43 3.25 42.51 -37.43
N GLY A 44 3.46 42.41 -36.13
CA GLY A 44 2.35 42.34 -35.15
C GLY A 44 1.71 40.93 -35.03
N HIS A 45 2.10 39.99 -35.87
CA HIS A 45 1.54 38.64 -35.92
C HIS A 45 2.61 37.57 -35.65
N ALA A 46 2.88 36.71 -36.62
CA ALA A 46 3.77 35.58 -36.45
C ALA A 46 5.14 35.72 -37.13
N GLY A 47 5.29 36.69 -38.03
CA GLY A 47 6.51 36.88 -38.83
C GLY A 47 7.52 37.78 -38.13
N LEU A 48 8.76 37.35 -38.13
CA LEU A 48 9.93 38.10 -37.68
C LEU A 48 10.94 38.22 -38.85
N VAL A 49 11.39 39.40 -39.12
CA VAL A 49 12.39 39.65 -40.17
C VAL A 49 13.57 40.44 -39.58
N LEU A 50 14.75 39.88 -39.68
CA LEU A 50 16.02 40.51 -39.31
C LEU A 50 16.68 41.15 -40.53
N HIS A 51 17.05 42.40 -40.42
CA HIS A 51 17.72 43.16 -41.45
C HIS A 51 19.10 43.65 -40.95
N ALA A 52 20.13 43.32 -41.68
CA ALA A 52 21.45 43.91 -41.55
C ALA A 52 21.99 44.28 -42.97
N PRO A 53 23.02 45.12 -43.07
CA PRO A 53 23.57 45.52 -44.38
C PRO A 53 24.04 44.33 -45.23
N THR A 54 24.46 43.24 -44.60
CA THR A 54 25.04 42.07 -45.26
C THR A 54 24.26 40.78 -45.06
N ALA A 55 23.16 40.80 -44.29
CA ALA A 55 22.41 39.60 -43.94
C ALA A 55 20.90 39.90 -43.75
N ARG A 56 20.08 38.94 -44.16
CA ARG A 56 18.64 38.96 -43.89
C ARG A 56 18.22 37.56 -43.44
N ALA A 57 17.39 37.49 -42.41
CA ALA A 57 16.80 36.25 -41.95
C ALA A 57 15.28 36.45 -41.64
N GLU A 58 14.46 35.50 -42.04
CA GLU A 58 13.01 35.52 -41.82
C GLU A 58 12.58 34.23 -41.21
N PHE A 59 11.75 34.29 -40.15
CA PHE A 59 11.25 33.13 -39.43
C PHE A 59 10.01 33.46 -38.61
N ALA A 60 9.28 32.44 -38.17
CA ALA A 60 8.12 32.60 -37.34
C ALA A 60 8.50 32.69 -35.83
N VAL A 61 7.69 33.44 -35.05
CA VAL A 61 7.83 33.52 -33.59
C VAL A 61 7.80 32.10 -32.97
N ASP A 62 6.96 31.23 -33.51
CA ASP A 62 6.79 29.85 -33.03
C ASP A 62 8.01 28.94 -33.25
N ASP A 63 8.91 29.35 -34.17
CA ASP A 63 10.20 28.66 -34.39
C ASP A 63 11.22 29.03 -33.31
N LEU A 64 10.97 30.08 -32.52
CA LEU A 64 11.87 30.49 -31.46
C LEU A 64 11.68 29.63 -30.20
N GLN A 65 12.77 29.43 -29.49
CA GLN A 65 12.84 28.86 -28.17
C GLN A 65 13.76 29.72 -27.30
N PHE A 66 13.32 30.00 -26.07
CA PHE A 66 14.16 30.68 -25.09
C PHE A 66 15.46 29.87 -24.85
N ALA A 67 16.61 30.51 -24.88
CA ALA A 67 17.91 29.88 -24.69
C ALA A 67 18.58 30.32 -23.39
N ASP A 68 18.72 31.65 -23.18
CA ASP A 68 19.47 32.20 -22.04
C ASP A 68 19.06 33.64 -21.74
N THR A 69 19.47 34.16 -20.57
CA THR A 69 19.36 35.56 -20.17
C THR A 69 20.72 36.09 -19.77
N ARG A 70 21.11 37.25 -20.32
CA ARG A 70 22.26 38.04 -19.87
C ARG A 70 21.82 39.38 -19.34
N PRO A 71 22.64 40.12 -18.58
CA PRO A 71 22.27 41.44 -18.08
C PRO A 71 21.83 42.34 -19.24
N GLY A 72 20.54 42.75 -19.21
CA GLY A 72 19.92 43.61 -20.23
C GLY A 72 19.59 42.93 -21.56
N GLN A 73 19.76 41.60 -21.70
CA GLN A 73 19.55 40.89 -22.96
C GLN A 73 18.84 39.56 -22.76
N MET A 74 17.96 39.17 -23.69
CA MET A 74 17.33 37.88 -23.81
C MET A 74 17.78 37.15 -25.05
N ILE A 75 18.18 35.88 -24.91
CA ILE A 75 18.74 35.09 -26.01
C ILE A 75 17.74 33.98 -26.38
N TYR A 76 17.48 33.92 -27.68
CA TYR A 76 16.60 32.91 -28.28
C TYR A 76 17.39 32.08 -29.31
N ARG A 77 16.95 30.86 -29.52
CA ARG A 77 17.41 29.98 -30.62
C ARG A 77 16.22 29.57 -31.48
N ARG A 78 16.48 29.15 -32.72
CA ARG A 78 15.46 28.56 -33.57
C ARG A 78 15.36 27.06 -33.31
N LYS A 79 14.14 26.54 -33.32
CA LYS A 79 13.89 25.06 -33.22
C LYS A 79 14.37 24.36 -34.48
N SER A 80 14.17 25.00 -35.65
CA SER A 80 14.63 24.53 -36.98
C SER A 80 16.13 24.62 -37.18
N GLN A 81 16.84 25.48 -36.44
CA GLN A 81 18.28 25.73 -36.56
C GLN A 81 18.90 25.97 -35.18
N PRO A 82 19.29 24.92 -34.45
CA PRO A 82 19.72 25.00 -33.04
C PRO A 82 20.96 25.91 -32.81
N ASP A 83 21.80 26.09 -33.81
CA ASP A 83 23.00 26.93 -33.69
C ASP A 83 22.73 28.42 -33.94
N PHE A 84 21.58 28.77 -34.48
CA PHE A 84 21.11 30.14 -34.57
C PHE A 84 20.90 30.77 -33.20
N ARG A 85 21.38 32.02 -33.02
CA ARG A 85 21.17 32.77 -31.77
C ARG A 85 20.65 34.15 -32.12
N LEU A 86 19.49 34.53 -31.53
CA LEU A 86 18.92 35.86 -31.59
C LEU A 86 19.06 36.51 -30.21
N ILE A 87 19.67 37.67 -30.18
CA ILE A 87 19.89 38.46 -28.95
C ILE A 87 19.03 39.71 -29.04
N LEU A 88 18.09 39.85 -28.13
CA LEU A 88 17.19 41.00 -28.04
C LEU A 88 17.41 41.74 -26.72
N PRO A 89 17.17 43.05 -26.65
CA PRO A 89 17.20 43.80 -25.40
C PRO A 89 16.07 43.32 -24.49
N ALA A 90 16.32 43.33 -23.18
CA ALA A 90 15.32 42.90 -22.18
C ALA A 90 14.10 43.85 -22.06
N ASP A 91 14.30 45.12 -22.45
CA ASP A 91 13.29 46.19 -22.45
C ASP A 91 12.49 46.28 -23.76
N MET A 92 12.36 45.16 -24.46
CA MET A 92 11.58 45.05 -25.69
C MET A 92 10.09 45.42 -25.50
N PRO A 93 9.39 45.82 -26.57
CA PRO A 93 7.98 46.18 -26.49
C PRO A 93 7.11 45.08 -25.91
N PRO A 94 6.11 45.43 -25.05
CA PRO A 94 5.31 44.41 -24.34
C PRO A 94 4.57 43.47 -25.27
N GLY A 95 4.15 43.92 -26.47
CA GLY A 95 3.46 43.08 -27.44
C GLY A 95 4.34 41.92 -27.95
N LEU A 96 5.62 42.18 -28.24
CA LEU A 96 6.57 41.15 -28.62
C LEU A 96 6.94 40.26 -27.43
N ALA A 97 7.23 40.85 -26.26
CA ALA A 97 7.59 40.12 -25.05
C ALA A 97 6.51 39.12 -24.62
N ALA A 98 5.23 39.44 -24.87
CA ALA A 98 4.10 38.55 -24.56
C ALA A 98 4.03 37.32 -25.49
N ARG A 99 4.55 37.42 -26.72
CA ARG A 99 4.52 36.37 -27.74
C ARG A 99 5.77 35.51 -27.74
N LEU A 100 6.90 36.06 -27.34
CA LEU A 100 8.16 35.31 -27.28
C LEU A 100 8.14 34.22 -26.20
N PRO A 101 8.79 33.08 -26.46
CA PRO A 101 8.91 32.02 -25.48
C PRO A 101 9.53 32.51 -24.17
N ARG A 102 8.86 32.25 -23.07
CA ARG A 102 9.33 32.64 -21.73
C ARG A 102 10.37 31.64 -21.22
N PRO A 103 11.31 32.07 -20.35
CA PRO A 103 12.18 31.13 -19.65
C PRO A 103 11.34 30.12 -18.89
N SER A 104 11.65 28.83 -19.04
CA SER A 104 10.95 27.80 -18.27
C SER A 104 11.18 28.05 -16.78
N THR A 105 10.11 27.99 -16.00
CA THR A 105 10.22 28.15 -14.54
C THR A 105 10.68 26.85 -13.86
N TYR A 106 10.75 25.77 -14.64
CA TYR A 106 11.18 24.47 -14.16
C TYR A 106 12.66 24.50 -13.78
N GLY A 107 12.96 24.10 -12.57
CA GLY A 107 14.35 24.02 -12.08
C GLY A 107 14.93 25.27 -11.42
N ARG A 108 14.36 26.47 -11.57
CA ARG A 108 14.93 27.73 -11.00
C ARG A 108 15.17 27.70 -9.49
N TRP A 109 14.38 26.96 -8.75
CA TRP A 109 14.59 26.81 -7.30
C TRP A 109 15.78 25.89 -7.00
N ILE A 110 16.03 24.87 -7.83
CA ILE A 110 17.21 24.00 -7.73
C ILE A 110 18.48 24.81 -8.03
N ASP A 111 18.44 25.63 -9.09
CA ASP A 111 19.56 26.47 -9.49
C ASP A 111 19.90 27.51 -8.38
N ARG A 112 18.88 28.05 -7.69
CA ARG A 112 19.09 28.99 -6.54
C ARG A 112 19.65 28.30 -5.32
N LEU A 113 19.27 27.06 -5.03
CA LEU A 113 19.77 26.29 -3.89
C LEU A 113 21.20 25.76 -4.13
N GLY A 114 21.57 25.57 -5.39
CA GLY A 114 22.76 24.85 -5.79
C GLY A 114 22.58 23.32 -5.71
N LEU A 115 23.23 22.61 -6.64
CA LEU A 115 23.04 21.17 -6.82
C LEU A 115 23.28 20.36 -5.54
N GLY A 116 24.30 20.70 -4.75
CA GLY A 116 24.62 19.97 -3.51
C GLY A 116 23.54 20.08 -2.44
N ARG A 117 22.99 21.28 -2.22
CA ARG A 117 21.90 21.49 -1.25
C ARG A 117 20.59 20.85 -1.74
N ALA A 118 20.29 20.96 -3.02
CA ALA A 118 19.10 20.32 -3.60
C ALA A 118 19.17 18.79 -3.47
N ALA A 119 20.34 18.19 -3.75
CA ALA A 119 20.57 16.76 -3.58
C ALA A 119 20.43 16.32 -2.11
N ALA A 120 20.96 17.10 -1.17
CA ALA A 120 20.83 16.82 0.26
C ALA A 120 19.37 16.88 0.72
N ILE A 121 18.59 17.89 0.33
CA ILE A 121 17.16 18.00 0.65
C ILE A 121 16.39 16.81 0.08
N PHE A 122 16.67 16.44 -1.18
CA PHE A 122 16.03 15.29 -1.81
C PHE A 122 16.37 13.98 -1.07
N ALA A 123 17.64 13.77 -0.70
CA ALA A 123 18.06 12.60 0.06
C ALA A 123 17.37 12.50 1.43
N VAL A 124 17.28 13.62 2.17
CA VAL A 124 16.58 13.67 3.45
C VAL A 124 15.09 13.43 3.28
N ALA A 125 14.44 14.07 2.30
CA ALA A 125 13.03 13.86 2.01
C ALA A 125 12.73 12.41 1.61
N SER A 126 13.58 11.80 0.78
CA SER A 126 13.46 10.39 0.40
C SER A 126 13.65 9.46 1.60
N ALA A 127 14.65 9.71 2.44
CA ALA A 127 14.87 8.93 3.66
C ALA A 127 13.68 9.05 4.63
N ALA A 128 13.13 10.25 4.81
CA ALA A 128 11.94 10.48 5.62
C ALA A 128 10.70 9.78 5.04
N ALA A 129 10.50 9.82 3.72
CA ALA A 129 9.41 9.11 3.06
C ALA A 129 9.53 7.59 3.22
N VAL A 130 10.74 7.03 3.07
CA VAL A 130 11.01 5.61 3.30
C VAL A 130 10.77 5.25 4.78
N ALA A 131 11.29 6.03 5.72
CA ALA A 131 11.06 5.80 7.15
C ALA A 131 9.55 5.83 7.49
N LEU A 132 8.82 6.80 6.95
CA LEU A 132 7.37 6.89 7.12
C LEU A 132 6.67 5.65 6.54
N PHE A 133 7.02 5.24 5.33
CA PHE A 133 6.44 4.06 4.69
C PHE A 133 6.67 2.78 5.50
N LEU A 134 7.87 2.60 6.05
CA LEU A 134 8.23 1.42 6.85
C LEU A 134 7.58 1.43 8.24
N THR A 135 7.36 2.59 8.84
CA THR A 135 6.84 2.71 10.20
C THR A 135 5.33 2.95 10.26
N ALA A 136 4.74 3.55 9.24
CA ALA A 136 3.30 3.87 9.19
C ALA A 136 2.39 2.67 9.51
N PRO A 137 2.62 1.45 8.99
CA PRO A 137 1.78 0.30 9.32
C PRO A 137 1.65 0.03 10.83
N ALA A 138 2.73 0.20 11.58
CA ALA A 138 2.75 -0.10 13.01
C ALA A 138 1.88 0.85 13.85
N TRP A 139 1.79 2.13 13.49
CA TRP A 139 0.95 3.08 14.22
C TRP A 139 -0.42 3.31 13.57
N LEU A 140 -0.56 3.04 12.27
CA LEU A 140 -1.82 3.18 11.55
C LEU A 140 -2.72 1.96 11.74
N GLY A 141 -2.17 0.74 11.62
CA GLY A 141 -2.90 -0.52 11.72
C GLY A 141 -3.82 -0.59 12.95
N PRO A 142 -3.30 -0.38 14.18
CA PRO A 142 -4.13 -0.43 15.38
C PRO A 142 -5.21 0.67 15.49
N ARG A 143 -5.17 1.70 14.64
CA ARG A 143 -6.11 2.83 14.63
C ARG A 143 -7.19 2.75 13.57
N ILE A 144 -7.15 1.71 12.73
CA ILE A 144 -8.18 1.51 11.71
C ILE A 144 -9.51 1.22 12.41
N PRO A 145 -10.62 1.88 12.00
CA PRO A 145 -11.92 1.65 12.59
C PRO A 145 -12.39 0.20 12.41
N ALA A 146 -12.94 -0.41 13.46
CA ALA A 146 -13.44 -1.79 13.44
C ALA A 146 -14.48 -2.07 12.32
N GLY A 147 -15.23 -1.04 11.89
CA GLY A 147 -16.15 -1.16 10.76
C GLY A 147 -15.46 -1.46 9.44
N TRP A 148 -14.32 -0.83 9.18
CA TRP A 148 -13.50 -1.08 7.98
C TRP A 148 -12.82 -2.46 8.05
N GLU A 149 -12.30 -2.81 9.22
CA GLU A 149 -11.72 -4.15 9.42
C GLU A 149 -12.74 -5.24 9.12
N ARG A 150 -13.99 -5.09 9.60
CA ARG A 150 -15.06 -6.07 9.31
C ARG A 150 -15.38 -6.16 7.82
N GLN A 151 -15.49 -5.03 7.12
CA GLN A 151 -15.77 -5.04 5.67
C GLN A 151 -14.66 -5.77 4.89
N ILE A 152 -13.40 -5.51 5.24
CA ILE A 152 -12.26 -6.19 4.62
C ILE A 152 -12.30 -7.68 4.95
N GLY A 153 -12.52 -8.03 6.23
CA GLY A 153 -12.56 -9.42 6.67
C GLY A 153 -13.70 -10.22 6.04
N ASP A 154 -14.90 -9.65 5.98
CA ASP A 154 -16.06 -10.31 5.37
C ASP A 154 -15.86 -10.53 3.85
N ALA A 155 -15.21 -9.58 3.16
CA ALA A 155 -14.81 -9.75 1.76
C ALA A 155 -13.79 -10.89 1.59
N LEU A 156 -12.76 -10.93 2.46
CA LEU A 156 -11.75 -11.98 2.42
C LEU A 156 -12.33 -13.36 2.74
N VAL A 157 -13.26 -13.46 3.71
CA VAL A 157 -13.98 -14.72 3.99
C VAL A 157 -14.87 -15.12 2.80
N GLY A 158 -15.49 -14.15 2.12
CA GLY A 158 -16.25 -14.41 0.89
C GLY A 158 -15.41 -15.06 -0.21
N ASP A 159 -14.12 -14.74 -0.30
CA ASP A 159 -13.18 -15.34 -1.26
C ASP A 159 -12.89 -16.83 -0.98
N PHE A 160 -13.11 -17.31 0.25
CA PHE A 160 -13.08 -18.75 0.54
C PHE A 160 -14.25 -19.52 -0.09
N GLY A 161 -15.30 -18.84 -0.54
CA GLY A 161 -16.34 -19.29 -1.43
C GLY A 161 -16.91 -20.67 -1.13
N GLY A 162 -17.70 -20.85 -0.06
CA GLY A 162 -18.31 -22.15 0.23
C GLY A 162 -17.35 -23.24 0.75
N ARG A 163 -16.11 -22.88 1.06
CA ARG A 163 -15.08 -23.79 1.59
C ARG A 163 -15.00 -23.78 3.13
N ILE A 164 -15.89 -23.07 3.80
CA ILE A 164 -16.01 -23.12 5.26
C ILE A 164 -16.93 -24.30 5.60
N CYS A 165 -16.40 -25.22 6.40
CA CYS A 165 -17.12 -26.42 6.81
C CYS A 165 -18.14 -26.10 7.91
N HIS A 166 -19.33 -26.66 7.81
CA HIS A 166 -20.42 -26.48 8.74
C HIS A 166 -21.12 -27.80 9.06
N THR A 167 -21.09 -28.19 10.33
CA THR A 167 -21.95 -29.24 10.86
C THR A 167 -22.47 -28.83 12.26
N PRO A 168 -23.67 -29.18 12.65
CA PRO A 168 -24.21 -28.76 13.97
C PRO A 168 -23.29 -29.14 15.13
N ALA A 169 -22.70 -30.34 15.11
CA ALA A 169 -21.82 -30.83 16.16
C ALA A 169 -20.44 -30.15 16.12
N GLY A 170 -19.86 -29.98 14.95
CA GLY A 170 -18.60 -29.31 14.76
C GLY A 170 -18.67 -27.81 15.11
N ASP A 171 -19.69 -27.10 14.64
CA ASP A 171 -19.95 -25.70 15.01
C ASP A 171 -20.07 -25.49 16.50
N ALA A 172 -20.80 -26.38 17.18
CA ALA A 172 -20.96 -26.34 18.64
C ALA A 172 -19.65 -26.59 19.38
N ALA A 173 -18.84 -27.56 18.91
CA ALA A 173 -17.53 -27.87 19.48
C ALA A 173 -16.53 -26.70 19.26
N LEU A 174 -16.50 -26.11 18.07
CA LEU A 174 -15.66 -24.96 17.75
C LEU A 174 -16.05 -23.73 18.58
N ALA A 175 -17.35 -23.46 18.70
CA ALA A 175 -17.86 -22.36 19.53
C ALA A 175 -17.48 -22.54 21.00
N LYS A 176 -17.54 -23.77 21.53
CA LYS A 176 -17.13 -24.12 22.90
C LYS A 176 -15.62 -23.89 23.09
N LEU A 177 -14.79 -24.31 22.11
CA LEU A 177 -13.34 -24.11 22.14
C LEU A 177 -13.00 -22.62 22.12
N LEU A 178 -13.62 -21.87 21.20
CA LEU A 178 -13.44 -20.42 21.10
C LEU A 178 -13.81 -19.70 22.39
N ALA A 179 -14.94 -20.04 23.00
CA ALA A 179 -15.38 -19.43 24.27
C ALA A 179 -14.39 -19.63 25.42
N LYS A 180 -13.56 -20.67 25.38
CA LYS A 180 -12.49 -20.92 26.34
C LYS A 180 -11.27 -20.04 26.15
N VAL A 181 -10.90 -19.76 24.92
CA VAL A 181 -9.71 -18.95 24.58
C VAL A 181 -10.04 -17.48 24.35
N ASP A 182 -11.32 -17.15 24.13
CA ASP A 182 -11.80 -15.78 23.96
C ASP A 182 -13.14 -15.55 24.68
N PRO A 183 -13.15 -15.43 26.01
CA PRO A 183 -14.35 -15.16 26.78
C PRO A 183 -14.84 -13.71 26.67
N ALA A 184 -15.02 -13.22 25.40
CA ALA A 184 -15.40 -11.83 25.17
C ALA A 184 -16.83 -11.56 25.60
N ASP A 185 -17.00 -10.63 26.54
CA ASP A 185 -18.29 -10.19 27.06
C ASP A 185 -19.02 -9.20 26.15
N ASN A 186 -18.34 -8.70 25.10
CA ASN A 186 -18.86 -7.65 24.22
C ASN A 186 -19.21 -8.19 22.83
N ALA A 187 -20.48 -8.14 22.46
CA ALA A 187 -20.99 -8.63 21.17
C ALA A 187 -20.40 -7.89 19.94
N GLN A 188 -19.93 -6.65 20.12
CA GLN A 188 -19.37 -5.84 19.01
C GLN A 188 -17.94 -6.23 18.65
N ASP A 189 -17.18 -6.81 19.60
CA ASP A 189 -15.80 -7.24 19.42
C ASP A 189 -15.65 -8.77 19.43
N LYS A 190 -16.74 -9.49 19.14
CA LYS A 190 -16.76 -10.95 19.17
C LYS A 190 -15.91 -11.52 18.05
N VAL A 191 -14.92 -12.35 18.42
CA VAL A 191 -14.17 -13.17 17.45
C VAL A 191 -15.09 -14.27 16.92
N ARG A 192 -14.95 -14.60 15.65
CA ARG A 192 -15.63 -15.70 14.96
C ARG A 192 -14.59 -16.69 14.47
N ALA A 193 -14.77 -17.96 14.75
CA ALA A 193 -13.89 -19.02 14.26
C ALA A 193 -14.63 -19.88 13.23
N GLY A 194 -13.90 -20.36 12.22
CA GLY A 194 -14.38 -21.30 11.22
C GLY A 194 -13.31 -22.34 10.87
N ILE A 195 -13.71 -23.46 10.26
CA ILE A 195 -12.80 -24.44 9.68
C ILE A 195 -12.90 -24.33 8.16
N ALA A 196 -11.77 -24.06 7.49
CA ALA A 196 -11.71 -24.03 6.03
C ALA A 196 -11.24 -25.38 5.48
N ASN A 197 -11.93 -25.89 4.45
CA ASN A 197 -11.60 -27.16 3.79
C ASN A 197 -10.34 -27.00 2.92
N MET A 198 -9.20 -26.94 3.59
CA MET A 198 -7.86 -26.81 2.98
C MET A 198 -6.92 -27.80 3.67
N ASP A 199 -6.18 -28.57 2.89
CA ASP A 199 -5.25 -29.61 3.38
C ASP A 199 -3.96 -29.04 3.99
N MET A 200 -3.74 -27.74 3.87
CA MET A 200 -2.59 -27.07 4.45
C MET A 200 -2.66 -27.06 5.98
N VAL A 201 -1.55 -27.35 6.64
CA VAL A 201 -1.39 -27.21 8.10
C VAL A 201 -1.18 -25.73 8.42
N ASN A 202 -2.28 -25.01 8.62
CA ASN A 202 -2.24 -23.58 8.92
C ASN A 202 -3.50 -23.10 9.65
N ALA A 203 -3.40 -21.89 10.22
CA ALA A 203 -4.49 -21.09 10.69
C ALA A 203 -4.23 -19.64 10.34
N VAL A 204 -5.27 -18.82 10.28
CA VAL A 204 -5.11 -17.40 9.93
C VAL A 204 -6.11 -16.53 10.66
N ALA A 205 -5.62 -15.47 11.27
CA ALA A 205 -6.43 -14.37 11.74
C ALA A 205 -6.69 -13.38 10.60
N LEU A 206 -7.95 -13.03 10.37
CA LEU A 206 -8.40 -12.09 9.37
C LEU A 206 -8.91 -10.80 10.03
N PRO A 207 -8.93 -9.67 9.31
CA PRO A 207 -9.51 -8.44 9.82
C PRO A 207 -10.95 -8.63 10.28
N GLY A 208 -11.39 -7.80 11.23
CA GLY A 208 -12.77 -7.84 11.72
C GLY A 208 -13.09 -9.00 12.66
N GLY A 209 -12.05 -9.64 13.21
CA GLY A 209 -12.21 -10.68 14.24
C GLY A 209 -12.59 -12.05 13.69
N GLN A 210 -12.18 -12.36 12.46
CA GLN A 210 -12.33 -13.70 11.90
C GLN A 210 -11.07 -14.52 12.15
N VAL A 211 -11.21 -15.79 12.52
CA VAL A 211 -10.12 -16.77 12.61
C VAL A 211 -10.52 -18.01 11.84
N LEU A 212 -9.68 -18.47 10.93
CA LEU A 212 -9.88 -19.70 10.17
C LEU A 212 -8.80 -20.71 10.52
N LEU A 213 -9.22 -21.89 11.00
CA LEU A 213 -8.37 -23.08 11.11
C LEU A 213 -8.50 -23.86 9.82
N PHE A 214 -7.39 -24.27 9.21
CA PHE A 214 -7.46 -25.10 8.01
C PHE A 214 -7.65 -26.57 8.38
N ASN A 215 -8.40 -27.30 7.58
CA ASN A 215 -8.72 -28.69 7.85
C ASN A 215 -7.45 -29.54 8.05
N GLY A 216 -6.37 -29.30 7.27
CA GLY A 216 -5.10 -29.98 7.46
C GLY A 216 -4.52 -29.82 8.87
N LEU A 217 -4.61 -28.62 9.46
CA LEU A 217 -4.22 -28.41 10.86
C LEU A 217 -5.10 -29.19 11.82
N VAL A 218 -6.43 -29.16 11.60
CA VAL A 218 -7.39 -29.89 12.47
C VAL A 218 -7.15 -31.39 12.39
N GLN A 219 -6.88 -31.93 11.20
CA GLN A 219 -6.58 -33.37 11.02
C GLN A 219 -5.25 -33.76 11.68
N GLN A 220 -4.26 -32.88 11.68
CA GLN A 220 -2.95 -33.18 12.28
C GLN A 220 -2.92 -33.02 13.80
N ALA A 221 -3.86 -32.27 14.37
CA ALA A 221 -3.95 -32.12 15.83
C ALA A 221 -4.20 -33.46 16.53
N GLU A 222 -3.43 -33.76 17.58
CA GLU A 222 -3.52 -34.99 18.37
C GLU A 222 -4.42 -34.82 19.61
N SER A 223 -4.65 -33.57 20.02
CA SER A 223 -5.52 -33.25 21.16
C SER A 223 -6.30 -31.95 20.93
N PRO A 224 -7.45 -31.77 21.60
CA PRO A 224 -8.18 -30.53 21.55
C PRO A 224 -7.41 -29.34 22.18
N GLU A 225 -6.47 -29.62 23.10
CA GLU A 225 -5.60 -28.63 23.74
C GLU A 225 -4.59 -28.05 22.74
N GLU A 226 -4.16 -28.81 21.73
CA GLU A 226 -3.36 -28.32 20.61
C GLU A 226 -4.12 -27.25 19.82
N LEU A 227 -5.35 -27.57 19.42
CA LEU A 227 -6.23 -26.62 18.72
C LEU A 227 -6.53 -25.40 19.59
N ALA A 228 -6.71 -25.57 20.91
CA ALA A 228 -6.88 -24.45 21.84
C ALA A 228 -5.68 -23.50 21.85
N GLY A 229 -4.46 -24.05 21.82
CA GLY A 229 -3.24 -23.27 21.77
C GLY A 229 -3.12 -22.46 20.48
N VAL A 230 -3.34 -23.11 19.32
CA VAL A 230 -3.29 -22.43 18.01
C VAL A 230 -4.42 -21.39 17.90
N LEU A 231 -5.66 -21.76 18.21
CA LEU A 231 -6.80 -20.84 18.18
C LEU A 231 -6.58 -19.64 19.12
N GLY A 232 -6.06 -19.87 20.32
CA GLY A 232 -5.74 -18.82 21.27
C GLY A 232 -4.66 -17.87 20.76
N HIS A 233 -3.67 -18.37 20.02
CA HIS A 233 -2.65 -17.57 19.38
C HIS A 233 -3.23 -16.67 18.26
N GLU A 234 -4.07 -17.23 17.38
CA GLU A 234 -4.75 -16.45 16.34
C GLU A 234 -5.67 -15.38 16.93
N VAL A 235 -6.41 -15.74 18.00
CA VAL A 235 -7.20 -14.76 18.76
C VAL A 235 -6.31 -13.68 19.36
N GLY A 236 -5.12 -14.01 19.83
CA GLY A 236 -4.12 -13.05 20.27
C GLY A 236 -3.79 -12.02 19.19
N HIS A 237 -3.55 -12.42 17.95
CA HIS A 237 -3.33 -11.50 16.83
C HIS A 237 -4.51 -10.57 16.59
N VAL A 238 -5.75 -11.06 16.75
CA VAL A 238 -6.95 -10.22 16.64
C VAL A 238 -7.01 -9.22 17.81
N ARG A 239 -6.82 -9.66 19.03
CA ARG A 239 -6.98 -8.85 20.26
C ARG A 239 -5.91 -7.78 20.38
N GLU A 240 -4.67 -8.11 20.03
CA GLU A 240 -3.55 -7.18 20.01
C GLU A 240 -3.48 -6.34 18.70
N ARG A 241 -4.49 -6.50 17.81
CA ARG A 241 -4.64 -5.72 16.57
C ARG A 241 -3.46 -5.84 15.60
N HIS A 242 -2.83 -7.00 15.55
CA HIS A 242 -1.69 -7.26 14.66
C HIS A 242 -2.09 -7.39 13.20
N VAL A 243 -3.32 -7.89 12.93
CA VAL A 243 -3.78 -8.28 11.59
C VAL A 243 -3.72 -7.12 10.60
N MET A 244 -4.27 -5.96 10.96
CA MET A 244 -4.24 -4.78 10.07
C MET A 244 -2.83 -4.24 9.88
N THR A 245 -1.97 -4.33 10.91
CA THR A 245 -0.56 -3.94 10.78
C THR A 245 0.17 -4.83 9.79
N ALA A 246 -0.05 -6.14 9.85
CA ALA A 246 0.55 -7.10 8.93
C ALA A 246 0.04 -6.92 7.50
N LEU A 247 -1.28 -6.73 7.31
CA LEU A 247 -1.88 -6.41 6.02
C LEU A 247 -1.29 -5.14 5.38
N LEU A 248 -1.15 -4.07 6.16
CA LEU A 248 -0.55 -2.83 5.67
C LEU A 248 0.93 -2.99 5.32
N ARG A 249 1.67 -3.86 6.03
CA ARG A 249 3.06 -4.19 5.68
C ARG A 249 3.14 -4.99 4.39
N GLN A 250 2.27 -5.98 4.22
CA GLN A 250 2.27 -6.88 3.06
C GLN A 250 1.81 -6.18 1.78
N PHE A 251 0.67 -5.53 1.85
CA PHE A 251 -0.01 -4.97 0.68
C PHE A 251 0.10 -3.44 0.58
N GLY A 252 0.70 -2.79 1.60
CA GLY A 252 0.85 -1.34 1.66
C GLY A 252 -0.48 -0.61 1.72
N MET A 253 -0.48 0.63 1.27
CA MET A 253 -1.69 1.46 1.23
C MET A 253 -2.71 1.03 0.15
N SER A 254 -2.32 0.13 -0.76
CA SER A 254 -3.19 -0.28 -1.87
C SER A 254 -4.50 -0.92 -1.38
N ILE A 255 -4.45 -1.71 -0.30
CA ILE A 255 -5.65 -2.33 0.27
C ILE A 255 -6.66 -1.32 0.83
N LEU A 256 -6.18 -0.18 1.34
CA LEU A 256 -7.04 0.88 1.86
C LEU A 256 -7.63 1.75 0.74
N LEU A 257 -6.87 1.93 -0.36
CA LEU A 257 -7.26 2.79 -1.48
C LEU A 257 -8.15 2.08 -2.50
N ALA A 258 -7.96 0.77 -2.67
CA ALA A 258 -8.65 -0.01 -3.69
C ALA A 258 -10.03 -0.53 -3.23
N GLY A 259 -10.28 -0.56 -1.91
CA GLY A 259 -11.48 -1.20 -1.36
C GLY A 259 -11.47 -2.71 -1.54
N ALA A 260 -12.53 -3.39 -1.08
CA ALA A 260 -12.65 -4.85 -1.17
C ALA A 260 -12.86 -5.38 -2.60
N ASP A 261 -13.18 -4.50 -3.57
CA ASP A 261 -13.51 -4.90 -4.96
C ASP A 261 -12.30 -5.10 -5.89
N SER A 262 -11.09 -4.83 -5.42
CA SER A 262 -9.90 -4.89 -6.28
C SER A 262 -9.20 -6.24 -6.25
N GLY A 263 -9.85 -7.32 -6.70
CA GLY A 263 -9.14 -8.54 -7.15
C GLY A 263 -8.06 -9.08 -6.20
N VAL A 264 -8.30 -9.05 -4.88
CA VAL A 264 -7.46 -9.69 -3.87
C VAL A 264 -7.59 -11.24 -3.96
N THR A 265 -8.11 -11.72 -5.09
CA THR A 265 -8.41 -13.14 -5.35
C THR A 265 -7.19 -14.07 -5.34
N ASN A 266 -5.98 -13.55 -5.41
CA ASN A 266 -4.77 -14.28 -4.99
C ASN A 266 -4.49 -14.12 -3.48
N GLY A 267 -5.45 -13.53 -2.74
CA GLY A 267 -5.29 -13.05 -1.38
C GLY A 267 -5.23 -14.14 -0.33
N VAL A 268 -5.96 -15.25 -0.50
CA VAL A 268 -6.01 -16.33 0.51
C VAL A 268 -4.61 -16.90 0.77
N PHE A 269 -3.84 -17.19 -0.29
CA PHE A 269 -2.46 -17.67 -0.14
C PHE A 269 -1.52 -16.58 0.38
N GLY A 270 -1.71 -15.34 -0.05
CA GLY A 270 -0.96 -14.20 0.46
C GLY A 270 -1.22 -13.94 1.94
N LEU A 271 -2.45 -14.17 2.40
CA LEU A 271 -2.83 -14.05 3.81
C LEU A 271 -2.29 -15.21 4.65
N ALA A 272 -2.39 -16.45 4.14
CA ALA A 272 -1.84 -17.62 4.81
C ALA A 272 -0.30 -17.59 4.92
N ALA A 273 0.38 -16.85 4.04
CA ALA A 273 1.82 -16.62 4.07
C ALA A 273 2.21 -15.30 4.76
N MET A 274 1.26 -14.57 5.31
CA MET A 274 1.50 -13.27 5.95
C MET A 274 2.24 -13.45 7.28
N GLY A 275 3.51 -13.05 7.30
CA GLY A 275 4.32 -13.12 8.51
C GLY A 275 4.09 -11.94 9.46
N TYR A 276 4.06 -12.23 10.74
CA TYR A 276 4.04 -11.22 11.80
C TYR A 276 5.45 -10.85 12.27
N SER A 277 5.57 -9.72 12.97
CA SER A 277 6.84 -9.37 13.61
C SER A 277 7.08 -10.27 14.83
N ARG A 278 8.34 -10.48 15.22
CA ARG A 278 8.68 -11.26 16.42
C ARG A 278 8.03 -10.73 17.71
N ASP A 279 7.80 -9.43 17.78
CA ASP A 279 7.11 -8.80 18.93
C ASP A 279 5.63 -9.18 18.92
N ALA A 280 4.96 -9.09 17.76
CA ALA A 280 3.57 -9.50 17.61
C ALA A 280 3.37 -11.01 17.90
N GLU A 281 4.31 -11.86 17.48
CA GLU A 281 4.31 -13.29 17.82
C GLU A 281 4.39 -13.53 19.34
N ARG A 282 5.28 -12.80 20.04
CA ARG A 282 5.40 -12.91 21.48
C ARG A 282 4.16 -12.44 22.22
N GLU A 283 3.54 -11.35 21.78
CA GLU A 283 2.31 -10.82 22.34
C GLU A 283 1.14 -11.80 22.13
N ALA A 284 1.00 -12.38 20.93
CA ALA A 284 -0.02 -13.40 20.66
C ALA A 284 0.17 -14.67 21.48
N ASP A 285 1.41 -15.14 21.65
CA ASP A 285 1.73 -16.29 22.50
C ASP A 285 1.49 -15.99 24.00
N GLU A 286 1.76 -14.77 24.45
CA GLU A 286 1.48 -14.36 25.83
C GLU A 286 -0.02 -14.33 26.09
N TYR A 287 -0.79 -13.78 25.16
CA TYR A 287 -2.25 -13.81 25.20
C TYR A 287 -2.76 -15.25 25.29
N ALA A 288 -2.34 -16.12 24.38
CA ALA A 288 -2.80 -17.52 24.35
C ALA A 288 -2.50 -18.24 25.66
N ARG A 289 -1.28 -18.15 26.19
CA ARG A 289 -0.90 -18.77 27.44
C ARG A 289 -1.67 -18.24 28.64
N ALA A 290 -1.92 -16.93 28.67
CA ALA A 290 -2.73 -16.30 29.70
C ALA A 290 -4.18 -16.84 29.66
N ARG A 291 -4.78 -16.90 28.47
CA ARG A 291 -6.15 -17.46 28.30
C ARG A 291 -6.25 -18.93 28.66
N MET A 292 -5.27 -19.76 28.24
CA MET A 292 -5.21 -21.18 28.62
C MET A 292 -5.10 -21.32 30.12
N ALA A 293 -4.28 -20.51 30.80
CA ALA A 293 -4.13 -20.57 32.25
C ALA A 293 -5.42 -20.17 32.98
N GLU A 294 -6.11 -19.11 32.53
CA GLU A 294 -7.39 -18.66 33.12
C GLU A 294 -8.52 -19.67 32.92
N SER A 295 -8.54 -20.32 31.76
CA SER A 295 -9.55 -21.34 31.43
C SER A 295 -9.19 -22.74 31.86
N ALA A 296 -8.11 -22.91 32.63
CA ALA A 296 -7.59 -24.21 33.11
C ALA A 296 -7.33 -25.21 31.94
N ILE A 297 -6.86 -24.72 30.76
CA ILE A 297 -6.47 -25.54 29.63
C ILE A 297 -4.98 -25.92 29.79
N SER A 298 -4.62 -27.18 29.54
CA SER A 298 -3.23 -27.62 29.59
C SER A 298 -2.41 -26.96 28.47
N PRO A 299 -1.32 -26.24 28.78
CA PRO A 299 -0.44 -25.69 27.75
C PRO A 299 0.46 -26.76 27.11
N LEU A 300 0.47 -28.01 27.64
CA LEU A 300 1.34 -29.08 27.13
C LEU A 300 0.95 -29.50 25.72
N GLY A 301 -0.34 -29.59 25.40
CA GLY A 301 -0.79 -29.88 24.04
C GLY A 301 -0.22 -28.89 23.02
N ALA A 302 -0.37 -27.58 23.26
CA ALA A 302 0.22 -26.56 22.41
C ALA A 302 1.76 -26.68 22.30
N ALA A 303 2.43 -26.99 23.43
CA ALA A 303 3.88 -27.20 23.45
C ALA A 303 4.30 -28.39 22.57
N ASP A 304 3.55 -29.48 22.59
CA ASP A 304 3.83 -30.67 21.80
C ASP A 304 3.54 -30.43 20.31
N PHE A 305 2.46 -29.72 19.97
CA PHE A 305 2.22 -29.27 18.60
C PHE A 305 3.38 -28.45 18.05
N PHE A 306 3.81 -27.40 18.78
CA PHE A 306 4.93 -26.57 18.31
C PHE A 306 6.27 -27.30 18.25
N ALA A 307 6.47 -28.31 19.11
CA ALA A 307 7.66 -29.15 19.05
C ALA A 307 7.66 -30.02 17.78
N ARG A 308 6.54 -30.68 17.45
CA ARG A 308 6.41 -31.44 16.20
C ARG A 308 6.64 -30.56 14.98
N MET A 309 6.06 -29.37 14.95
CA MET A 309 6.28 -28.41 13.85
C MET A 309 7.76 -28.01 13.72
N ALA A 310 8.49 -27.88 14.83
CA ALA A 310 9.91 -27.55 14.81
C ALA A 310 10.75 -28.71 14.27
N ASP A 311 10.43 -29.95 14.65
CA ASP A 311 11.12 -31.16 14.23
C ASP A 311 10.90 -31.43 12.73
N GLU A 312 9.67 -31.35 12.25
CA GLU A 312 9.32 -31.51 10.83
C GLU A 312 10.03 -30.49 9.92
N ARG A 313 10.30 -29.27 10.41
CA ARG A 313 11.11 -28.29 9.69
C ARG A 313 12.56 -28.71 9.54
N SER A 314 13.11 -29.41 10.53
CA SER A 314 14.53 -29.87 10.51
C SER A 314 14.74 -31.02 9.55
N ASP A 315 13.72 -31.85 9.33
CA ASP A 315 13.82 -33.11 8.60
C ASP A 315 13.34 -32.99 7.13
N SER A 316 12.62 -31.92 6.77
CA SER A 316 12.06 -31.76 5.42
C SER A 316 12.91 -30.87 4.53
N GLU A 317 13.68 -31.50 3.60
CA GLU A 317 14.16 -30.80 2.40
C GLU A 317 13.02 -30.50 1.39
N GLU A 318 11.84 -31.14 1.51
CA GLU A 318 10.75 -31.08 0.52
C GLU A 318 9.36 -31.37 1.10
N GLY A 319 8.72 -30.45 1.86
CA GLY A 319 7.33 -30.67 2.27
C GLY A 319 6.45 -29.40 2.23
N PRO A 320 5.57 -29.19 1.22
CA PRO A 320 4.76 -27.98 1.12
C PRO A 320 3.68 -27.82 2.20
N ALA A 321 3.23 -28.91 2.84
CA ALA A 321 2.11 -28.85 3.80
C ALA A 321 2.48 -28.19 5.14
N VAL A 322 3.68 -28.40 5.65
CA VAL A 322 4.17 -27.87 6.94
C VAL A 322 4.71 -26.45 6.82
N LEU A 323 5.12 -26.05 5.61
CA LEU A 323 5.66 -24.71 5.33
C LEU A 323 4.64 -23.59 5.56
N GLY A 324 3.34 -23.87 5.55
CA GLY A 324 2.29 -22.86 5.72
C GLY A 324 2.36 -22.14 7.07
N TRP A 325 2.24 -22.88 8.17
CA TRP A 325 2.28 -22.32 9.52
C TRP A 325 3.66 -21.71 9.86
N LEU A 326 4.74 -22.42 9.55
CA LEU A 326 6.09 -21.97 9.86
C LEU A 326 6.53 -20.75 9.03
N ALA A 327 5.94 -20.52 7.85
CA ALA A 327 6.21 -19.36 7.04
C ALA A 327 5.59 -18.09 7.65
N SER A 328 4.38 -18.22 8.21
CA SER A 328 3.67 -17.12 8.87
C SER A 328 4.12 -16.90 10.32
N HIS A 329 4.51 -17.97 11.04
CA HIS A 329 4.85 -17.95 12.46
C HIS A 329 6.24 -18.58 12.74
N PRO A 330 7.33 -17.83 12.59
CA PRO A 330 8.67 -18.33 12.87
C PRO A 330 8.87 -18.62 14.38
N SER A 331 9.85 -19.47 14.74
CA SER A 331 10.27 -19.74 16.14
C SER A 331 9.47 -20.83 16.87
N ALA A 332 8.99 -21.88 16.18
CA ALA A 332 8.23 -22.96 16.80
C ALA A 332 8.93 -23.61 18.01
N GLY A 333 10.24 -23.82 17.96
CA GLY A 333 11.00 -24.43 19.09
C GLY A 333 11.05 -23.56 20.34
N GLU A 334 11.20 -22.24 20.22
CA GLU A 334 11.16 -21.31 21.36
C GLU A 334 9.77 -21.28 21.98
N ARG A 335 8.73 -21.33 21.14
CA ARG A 335 7.32 -21.38 21.55
C ARG A 335 7.03 -22.65 22.34
N ALA A 336 7.43 -23.82 21.84
CA ALA A 336 7.28 -25.10 22.55
C ALA A 336 7.85 -25.03 23.96
N GLN A 337 9.05 -24.45 24.14
CA GLN A 337 9.66 -24.28 25.47
C GLN A 337 8.85 -23.33 26.36
N ALA A 338 8.37 -22.21 25.81
CA ALA A 338 7.59 -21.24 26.56
C ALA A 338 6.25 -21.81 27.05
N TYR A 339 5.57 -22.60 26.22
CA TYR A 339 4.33 -23.27 26.62
C TYR A 339 4.58 -24.37 27.66
N ARG A 340 5.66 -25.17 27.54
CA ARG A 340 6.06 -26.14 28.58
C ARG A 340 6.38 -25.47 29.92
N ALA A 341 7.07 -24.33 29.89
CA ALA A 341 7.38 -23.57 31.09
C ALA A 341 6.15 -22.97 31.77
N ALA A 342 5.07 -22.74 31.02
CA ALA A 342 3.79 -22.25 31.55
C ALA A 342 2.96 -23.35 32.22
N ALA A 343 3.30 -24.63 32.03
CA ALA A 343 2.62 -25.74 32.67
C ALA A 343 2.83 -25.72 34.20
N ARG A 344 1.73 -25.72 34.95
CA ARG A 344 1.79 -25.80 36.42
C ARG A 344 1.88 -27.23 36.90
N THR A 345 2.54 -27.45 38.03
CA THR A 345 2.81 -28.76 38.61
C THR A 345 1.57 -29.44 39.24
N ALA A 346 0.38 -28.84 39.24
CA ALA A 346 -0.94 -29.39 39.65
C ALA A 346 -1.98 -28.27 39.74
N PRO A 347 -3.27 -28.53 39.63
CA PRO A 347 -3.97 -29.80 39.50
C PRO A 347 -4.10 -30.27 38.05
N ALA A 348 -4.59 -31.51 37.85
CA ALA A 348 -4.89 -32.06 36.54
C ALA A 348 -5.83 -31.14 35.77
N TYR A 349 -5.46 -30.80 34.55
CA TYR A 349 -6.30 -29.99 33.67
C TYR A 349 -7.49 -30.82 33.17
N PRO A 350 -8.73 -30.33 33.23
CA PRO A 350 -9.85 -31.01 32.60
C PRO A 350 -9.69 -30.93 31.07
N PRO A 351 -10.16 -31.93 30.33
CA PRO A 351 -10.22 -31.86 28.88
C PRO A 351 -11.01 -30.62 28.43
N VAL A 352 -10.47 -29.86 27.44
CA VAL A 352 -11.16 -28.68 26.94
C VAL A 352 -12.41 -29.03 26.12
N LEU A 353 -12.35 -30.15 25.39
CA LEU A 353 -13.46 -30.80 24.70
C LEU A 353 -13.49 -32.28 25.10
N SER A 354 -14.66 -32.91 24.99
CA SER A 354 -14.79 -34.38 25.06
C SER A 354 -14.27 -35.01 23.75
N ASP A 355 -13.99 -36.33 23.81
CA ASP A 355 -13.57 -37.09 22.61
C ASP A 355 -14.59 -36.99 21.47
N ALA A 356 -15.88 -36.97 21.78
CA ALA A 356 -16.93 -36.82 20.77
C ALA A 356 -16.95 -35.45 20.13
N GLU A 357 -16.74 -34.36 20.92
CA GLU A 357 -16.62 -33.00 20.38
C GLU A 357 -15.36 -32.83 19.55
N PHE A 358 -14.25 -33.39 19.95
CA PHE A 358 -13.00 -33.37 19.15
C PHE A 358 -13.15 -34.16 17.86
N ALA A 359 -13.76 -35.35 17.91
CA ALA A 359 -14.06 -36.13 16.72
C ALA A 359 -14.97 -35.35 15.73
N ALA A 360 -15.97 -34.61 16.25
CA ALA A 360 -16.88 -33.80 15.45
C ALA A 360 -16.14 -32.64 14.76
N LEU A 361 -15.10 -32.05 15.36
CA LEU A 361 -14.25 -31.07 14.69
C LEU A 361 -13.43 -31.73 13.57
N LYS A 362 -12.87 -32.90 13.81
CA LYS A 362 -12.07 -33.63 12.81
C LYS A 362 -12.89 -34.10 11.62
N SER A 363 -14.13 -34.52 11.82
CA SER A 363 -15.00 -34.97 10.73
C SER A 363 -15.77 -33.85 10.03
N MET A 364 -15.69 -32.59 10.54
CA MET A 364 -16.57 -31.49 10.16
C MET A 364 -16.62 -31.25 8.65
N CYS A 365 -15.45 -31.21 7.97
CA CYS A 365 -15.39 -30.98 6.55
C CYS A 365 -15.80 -32.21 5.73
N ALA A 366 -15.54 -33.40 6.23
CA ALA A 366 -15.94 -34.65 5.58
C ALA A 366 -17.46 -34.91 5.69
N ASP A 367 -18.07 -34.46 6.78
CA ASP A 367 -19.50 -34.65 7.07
C ASP A 367 -20.38 -33.49 6.50
N ASP A 368 -19.78 -32.42 5.97
CA ASP A 368 -20.49 -31.29 5.35
C ASP A 368 -20.73 -31.58 3.86
N PRO A 369 -21.98 -31.85 3.43
CA PRO A 369 -22.26 -32.15 2.03
C PRO A 369 -22.19 -30.94 1.10
N ASP A 370 -22.18 -29.72 1.65
CA ASP A 370 -22.26 -28.47 0.91
C ASP A 370 -20.87 -27.79 0.76
N VAL A 371 -19.83 -28.34 1.44
CA VAL A 371 -18.50 -27.74 1.40
C VAL A 371 -17.81 -27.98 0.06
N ALA A 372 -17.29 -26.93 -0.55
CA ALA A 372 -16.51 -27.02 -1.77
C ALA A 372 -15.09 -27.56 -1.48
N GLU A 373 -14.58 -28.42 -2.37
CA GLU A 373 -13.19 -28.86 -2.35
C GLU A 373 -12.26 -27.74 -2.87
N PHE A 374 -11.02 -27.77 -2.43
CA PHE A 374 -9.98 -26.86 -2.88
C PHE A 374 -9.20 -27.55 -4.00
N ASP A 375 -9.52 -27.23 -5.26
CA ASP A 375 -8.75 -27.67 -6.41
C ASP A 375 -7.54 -26.73 -6.60
N PHE A 376 -6.34 -27.29 -6.45
CA PHE A 376 -5.11 -26.62 -6.88
C PHE A 376 -4.96 -26.76 -8.40
N PHE A 377 -5.34 -25.72 -9.15
CA PHE A 377 -4.96 -25.56 -10.56
C PHE A 377 -4.31 -24.21 -10.82
#